data_0ae43aaee4ab0e19ad2056a70542135f
#
_entry.id   0ae43aaee4ab0e19ad2056a70542135f
#
_cell.length_a   1.000
_cell.length_b   1.000
_cell.length_c   1.000
_cell.angle_alpha   90.00
_cell.angle_beta   90.00
_cell.angle_gamma   90.00
#
_symmetry.space_group_name_H-M   'P 1'
#
loop_
_entity.id
_entity.type
_entity.pdbx_description
1 polymer ?
#
loop_
_entity_poly.entity_id
_entity_poly.type
_entity_poly.pdbx_seq_one_letter_code
_entity_poly.pdbx_strand_id
1 'polypeptide(L)'
;MRLHLSPADRSDATQISAILEEWYLANSWIPAVHDLVEREDYGRILLDHTQVTMLHWQGQCVGFLALERDIVQSLYIRSEFQRRGFGRAAMRYAQSQCDQLWLWVFQSDRRAQSFYRSLGFQEVETSDGRENDYNLPDVTLCWRQAHG
;
A
#
# COMPACT_ATOMS: atom_id res chain seq x y z
N MET A 1 -20.37 -7.18 3.85
CA MET A 1 -19.02 -7.23 4.43
C MET A 1 -18.70 -5.89 5.07
N ARG A 2 -18.25 -5.90 6.32
CA ARG A 2 -17.97 -4.64 7.01
C ARG A 2 -16.49 -4.59 7.41
N LEU A 3 -15.72 -3.78 6.68
CA LEU A 3 -14.34 -3.49 7.02
C LEU A 3 -14.32 -2.32 8.00
N HIS A 4 -13.60 -2.49 9.11
CA HIS A 4 -13.42 -1.43 10.10
C HIS A 4 -12.07 -0.75 9.87
N LEU A 5 -12.10 0.57 9.69
CA LEU A 5 -10.91 1.39 9.49
C LEU A 5 -10.68 2.24 10.72
N SER A 6 -9.45 2.22 11.24
CA SER A 6 -9.11 3.02 12.43
C SER A 6 -7.72 3.60 12.27
N PRO A 7 -7.47 4.82 12.80
CA PRO A 7 -6.11 5.37 12.79
C PRO A 7 -5.16 4.45 13.57
N ALA A 8 -3.99 4.21 13.00
CA ALA A 8 -2.97 3.43 13.67
C ALA A 8 -2.28 4.25 14.76
N ASP A 9 -1.80 3.58 15.79
CA ASP A 9 -0.96 4.17 16.82
C ASP A 9 0.32 3.35 16.98
N ARG A 10 1.18 3.75 17.91
CA ARG A 10 2.49 3.10 18.08
C ARG A 10 2.39 1.62 18.45
N SER A 11 1.28 1.20 19.06
CA SER A 11 1.08 -0.20 19.40
C SER A 11 0.88 -1.08 18.15
N ASP A 12 0.57 -0.48 17.01
CA ASP A 12 0.37 -1.20 15.74
C ASP A 12 1.68 -1.42 14.97
N ALA A 13 2.78 -0.83 15.39
CA ALA A 13 4.05 -0.87 14.64
C ALA A 13 4.51 -2.30 14.35
N THR A 14 4.44 -3.19 15.34
CA THR A 14 4.84 -4.58 15.19
C THR A 14 3.98 -5.31 14.16
N GLN A 15 2.67 -5.07 14.18
CA GLN A 15 1.75 -5.68 13.21
C GLN A 15 2.04 -5.20 11.79
N ILE A 16 2.31 -3.90 11.63
CA ILE A 16 2.65 -3.32 10.32
C ILE A 16 3.92 -3.97 9.77
N SER A 17 4.96 -4.08 10.60
CA SER A 17 6.22 -4.73 10.20
C SER A 17 6.02 -6.20 9.86
N ALA A 18 5.16 -6.90 10.60
CA ALA A 18 4.86 -8.31 10.32
C ALA A 18 4.16 -8.49 8.98
N ILE A 19 3.26 -7.58 8.62
CA ILE A 19 2.57 -7.61 7.32
C ILE A 19 3.56 -7.37 6.19
N LEU A 20 4.49 -6.44 6.35
CA LEU A 20 5.54 -6.19 5.36
C LEU A 20 6.43 -7.43 5.17
N GLU A 21 6.82 -8.08 6.26
CA GLU A 21 7.64 -9.29 6.19
C GLU A 21 6.91 -10.41 5.44
N GLU A 22 5.62 -10.59 5.71
CA GLU A 22 4.79 -11.55 4.97
C GLU A 22 4.83 -11.26 3.47
N TRP A 23 4.72 -9.97 3.11
CA TRP A 23 4.75 -9.56 1.70
C TRP A 23 6.10 -9.87 1.04
N TYR A 24 7.22 -9.62 1.73
CA TYR A 24 8.55 -9.96 1.22
C TYR A 24 8.69 -11.46 0.97
N LEU A 25 8.20 -12.27 1.90
CA LEU A 25 8.28 -13.73 1.77
C LEU A 25 7.40 -14.25 0.63
N ALA A 26 6.28 -13.58 0.36
CA ALA A 26 5.37 -13.97 -0.71
C ALA A 26 5.81 -13.49 -2.10
N ASN A 27 6.75 -12.54 -2.18
CA ASN A 27 7.18 -11.92 -3.44
C ASN A 27 8.70 -12.04 -3.60
N SER A 28 9.16 -13.26 -3.76
CA SER A 28 10.60 -13.58 -3.82
C SER A 28 11.33 -12.94 -5.01
N TRP A 29 10.60 -12.45 -6.01
CA TRP A 29 11.19 -11.74 -7.16
C TRP A 29 11.68 -10.34 -6.81
N ILE A 30 11.30 -9.81 -5.64
CA ILE A 30 11.72 -8.49 -5.19
C ILE A 30 13.07 -8.63 -4.50
N PRO A 31 14.10 -7.84 -4.90
CA PRO A 31 15.40 -7.90 -4.24
C PRO A 31 15.30 -7.57 -2.75
N ALA A 32 16.06 -8.27 -1.92
CA ALA A 32 16.16 -8.00 -0.49
C ALA A 32 17.07 -6.78 -0.28
N VAL A 33 16.53 -5.57 -0.49
CA VAL A 33 17.26 -4.31 -0.38
C VAL A 33 17.42 -3.90 1.08
N HIS A 34 16.41 -4.22 1.90
CA HIS A 34 16.41 -3.88 3.32
C HIS A 34 16.72 -5.12 4.15
N ASP A 35 17.59 -4.98 5.16
CA ASP A 35 17.91 -6.09 6.05
C ASP A 35 16.75 -6.35 7.04
N LEU A 36 16.88 -7.41 7.84
CA LEU A 36 15.83 -7.80 8.78
C LEU A 36 15.55 -6.70 9.82
N VAL A 37 16.59 -6.01 10.29
CA VAL A 37 16.44 -4.94 11.29
C VAL A 37 15.65 -3.78 10.70
N GLU A 38 15.96 -3.38 9.47
CA GLU A 38 15.22 -2.33 8.78
C GLU A 38 13.76 -2.71 8.59
N ARG A 39 13.49 -3.97 8.23
CA ARG A 39 12.12 -4.45 8.05
C ARG A 39 11.34 -4.48 9.37
N GLU A 40 12.01 -4.82 10.47
CA GLU A 40 11.39 -4.81 11.79
C GLU A 40 11.03 -3.39 12.26
N ASP A 41 11.82 -2.40 11.87
CA ASP A 41 11.56 -0.99 12.19
C ASP A 41 10.59 -0.31 11.24
N TYR A 42 10.20 -0.97 10.17
CA TYR A 42 9.38 -0.38 9.11
C TYR A 42 8.08 0.21 9.65
N GLY A 43 7.39 -0.51 10.53
CA GLY A 43 6.13 -0.04 11.10
C GLY A 43 6.26 1.27 11.83
N ARG A 44 7.32 1.40 12.65
CA ARG A 44 7.57 2.63 13.40
C ARG A 44 7.91 3.78 12.46
N ILE A 45 8.77 3.54 11.47
CA ILE A 45 9.17 4.56 10.50
C ILE A 45 7.95 5.04 9.70
N LEU A 46 7.10 4.12 9.28
CA LEU A 46 5.90 4.45 8.53
C LEU A 46 4.93 5.31 9.36
N LEU A 47 4.75 4.96 10.63
CA LEU A 47 3.91 5.73 11.55
C LEU A 47 4.44 7.13 11.79
N ASP A 48 5.76 7.31 11.80
CA ASP A 48 6.38 8.63 12.02
C ASP A 48 6.25 9.55 10.80
N HIS A 49 6.09 9.00 9.60
CA HIS A 49 6.15 9.78 8.36
C HIS A 49 4.84 9.82 7.56
N THR A 50 3.88 8.98 7.89
CA THR A 50 2.63 8.89 7.11
C THR A 50 1.42 8.77 8.03
N GLN A 51 0.23 8.97 7.46
CA GLN A 51 -1.02 8.64 8.13
C GLN A 51 -1.38 7.20 7.82
N VAL A 52 -1.31 6.35 8.83
CA VAL A 52 -1.59 4.92 8.68
C VAL A 52 -2.99 4.62 9.20
N THR A 53 -3.77 3.93 8.39
CA THR A 53 -5.09 3.42 8.75
C THR A 53 -5.00 1.89 8.82
N MET A 54 -5.35 1.34 9.98
CA MET A 54 -5.41 -0.11 10.16
C MET A 54 -6.76 -0.62 9.66
N LEU A 55 -6.73 -1.78 9.02
CA LEU A 55 -7.91 -2.42 8.45
C LEU A 55 -8.21 -3.68 9.25
N HIS A 56 -9.42 -3.72 9.82
CA HIS A 56 -9.86 -4.85 10.65
C HIS A 56 -11.16 -5.45 10.10
N TRP A 57 -11.25 -6.75 10.17
CA TRP A 57 -12.46 -7.49 9.82
C TRP A 57 -12.68 -8.60 10.84
N GLN A 58 -13.85 -8.62 11.46
CA GLN A 58 -14.18 -9.60 12.51
C GLN A 58 -13.13 -9.64 13.62
N GLY A 59 -12.64 -8.45 14.04
CA GLY A 59 -11.68 -8.34 15.12
C GLY A 59 -10.24 -8.68 14.75
N GLN A 60 -9.97 -9.01 13.48
CA GLN A 60 -8.61 -9.35 13.02
C GLN A 60 -8.06 -8.24 12.14
N CYS A 61 -6.77 -7.95 12.30
CA CYS A 61 -6.08 -7.04 11.39
C CYS A 61 -5.87 -7.75 10.05
N VAL A 62 -6.43 -7.17 8.98
CA VAL A 62 -6.33 -7.74 7.63
C VAL A 62 -5.32 -7.00 6.77
N GLY A 63 -4.90 -5.82 7.19
CA GLY A 63 -3.94 -5.02 6.42
C GLY A 63 -3.84 -3.59 6.93
N PHE A 64 -3.19 -2.74 6.15
CA PHE A 64 -3.10 -1.32 6.47
C PHE A 64 -2.94 -0.50 5.18
N LEU A 65 -3.27 0.79 5.31
CA LEU A 65 -3.12 1.79 4.26
C LEU A 65 -2.30 2.95 4.83
N ALA A 66 -1.27 3.39 4.14
CA ALA A 66 -0.45 4.52 4.54
C ALA A 66 -0.51 5.62 3.49
N LEU A 67 -0.94 6.80 3.91
CA LEU A 67 -1.02 7.98 3.05
C LEU A 67 -0.06 9.05 3.54
N GLU A 68 0.69 9.64 2.61
CA GLU A 68 1.46 10.84 2.85
C GLU A 68 0.89 11.92 1.95
N ARG A 69 0.03 12.79 2.52
CA ARG A 69 -0.77 13.75 1.76
C ARG A 69 -1.62 13.03 0.72
N ASP A 70 -1.37 13.26 -0.58
CA ASP A 70 -2.09 12.61 -1.69
C ASP A 70 -1.31 11.44 -2.31
N ILE A 71 -0.27 10.95 -1.61
CA ILE A 71 0.54 9.83 -2.06
C ILE A 71 0.14 8.58 -1.27
N VAL A 72 -0.19 7.50 -1.99
CA VAL A 72 -0.38 6.18 -1.37
C VAL A 72 1.00 5.55 -1.23
N GLN A 73 1.55 5.62 -0.01
CA GLN A 73 2.87 5.05 0.25
C GLN A 73 2.82 3.53 0.38
N SER A 74 1.76 3.00 0.94
CA SER A 74 1.62 1.56 1.16
C SER A 74 0.17 1.16 1.24
N LEU A 75 -0.16 0.04 0.62
CA LEU A 75 -1.41 -0.67 0.82
C LEU A 75 -1.08 -2.15 0.79
N TYR A 76 -1.22 -2.81 1.94
CA TYR A 76 -0.96 -4.23 2.05
C TYR A 76 -2.15 -4.93 2.69
N ILE A 77 -2.59 -5.99 2.04
CA ILE A 77 -3.62 -6.90 2.56
C ILE A 77 -2.93 -8.23 2.82
N ARG A 78 -3.10 -8.78 4.01
CA ARG A 78 -2.51 -10.08 4.36
C ARG A 78 -3.01 -11.15 3.40
N SER A 79 -2.13 -12.09 3.06
CA SER A 79 -2.37 -13.09 2.01
C SER A 79 -3.69 -13.83 2.17
N GLU A 80 -4.03 -14.23 3.41
CA GLU A 80 -5.26 -14.99 3.68
C GLU A 80 -6.54 -14.17 3.50
N PHE A 81 -6.43 -12.84 3.42
CA PHE A 81 -7.56 -11.93 3.28
C PHE A 81 -7.65 -11.27 1.90
N GLN A 82 -6.78 -11.62 0.99
CA GLN A 82 -6.80 -11.07 -0.36
C GLN A 82 -7.99 -11.60 -1.17
N ARG A 83 -8.36 -10.85 -2.21
CA ARG A 83 -9.48 -11.18 -3.13
C ARG A 83 -10.85 -11.19 -2.46
N ARG A 84 -11.00 -10.46 -1.37
CA ARG A 84 -12.30 -10.32 -0.66
C ARG A 84 -12.82 -8.89 -0.75
N GLY A 85 -12.16 -7.99 -1.50
CA GLY A 85 -12.56 -6.61 -1.65
C GLY A 85 -12.04 -5.66 -0.58
N PHE A 86 -11.16 -6.11 0.32
CA PHE A 86 -10.62 -5.24 1.38
C PHE A 86 -9.72 -4.15 0.82
N GLY A 87 -8.85 -4.48 -0.15
CA GLY A 87 -8.00 -3.49 -0.79
C GLY A 87 -8.81 -2.42 -1.51
N ARG A 88 -9.87 -2.82 -2.20
CA ARG A 88 -10.78 -1.89 -2.87
C ARG A 88 -11.46 -0.96 -1.85
N ALA A 89 -11.94 -1.50 -0.75
CA ALA A 89 -12.58 -0.69 0.30
C ALA A 89 -11.60 0.32 0.90
N ALA A 90 -10.35 -0.09 1.14
CA ALA A 90 -9.32 0.81 1.63
C ALA A 90 -9.04 1.95 0.64
N MET A 91 -8.94 1.63 -0.65
CA MET A 91 -8.68 2.64 -1.67
C MET A 91 -9.87 3.57 -1.87
N ARG A 92 -11.10 3.08 -1.75
CA ARG A 92 -12.28 3.95 -1.76
C ARG A 92 -12.25 4.95 -0.61
N TYR A 93 -11.80 4.50 0.57
CA TYR A 93 -11.59 5.41 1.68
C TYR A 93 -10.54 6.47 1.33
N ALA A 94 -9.39 6.08 0.77
CA ALA A 94 -8.36 7.03 0.36
C ALA A 94 -8.89 8.04 -0.65
N GLN A 95 -9.68 7.58 -1.61
CA GLN A 95 -10.31 8.44 -2.62
C GLN A 95 -11.31 9.41 -2.01
N SER A 96 -11.91 9.08 -0.87
CA SER A 96 -12.81 9.97 -0.16
C SER A 96 -12.08 11.07 0.62
N GLN A 97 -10.78 10.89 0.88
CA GLN A 97 -9.98 11.83 1.67
C GLN A 97 -9.22 12.83 0.83
N CYS A 98 -9.05 12.58 -0.46
CA CYS A 98 -8.21 13.39 -1.35
C CYS A 98 -8.90 13.62 -2.69
N ASP A 99 -8.62 14.76 -3.32
CA ASP A 99 -9.13 15.06 -4.68
C ASP A 99 -8.32 14.34 -5.75
N GLN A 100 -7.11 13.93 -5.42
CA GLN A 100 -6.24 13.16 -6.30
C GLN A 100 -5.37 12.24 -5.45
N LEU A 101 -4.89 11.17 -6.06
CA LEU A 101 -3.98 10.23 -5.42
C LEU A 101 -2.90 9.81 -6.41
N TRP A 102 -1.69 9.68 -5.91
CA TRP A 102 -0.52 9.23 -6.68
C TRP A 102 0.05 7.98 -6.02
N LEU A 103 0.57 7.08 -6.85
CA LEU A 103 1.29 5.90 -6.35
C LEU A 103 2.23 5.36 -7.41
N TRP A 104 3.16 4.50 -6.97
CA TRP A 104 4.09 3.81 -7.85
C TRP A 104 3.91 2.31 -7.68
N VAL A 105 3.93 1.57 -8.78
CA VAL A 105 3.92 0.12 -8.79
C VAL A 105 5.04 -0.36 -9.71
N PHE A 106 5.58 -1.56 -9.44
CA PHE A 106 6.57 -2.14 -10.33
C PHE A 106 5.94 -2.49 -11.68
N GLN A 107 6.67 -2.30 -12.77
CA GLN A 107 6.18 -2.66 -14.10
C GLN A 107 5.86 -4.15 -14.21
N SER A 108 6.61 -4.99 -13.48
CA SER A 108 6.37 -6.43 -13.46
C SER A 108 5.15 -6.83 -12.65
N ASP A 109 4.63 -5.96 -11.80
CA ASP A 109 3.45 -6.26 -10.98
C ASP A 109 2.17 -5.89 -11.73
N ARG A 110 1.79 -6.74 -12.67
CA ARG A 110 0.62 -6.50 -13.53
C ARG A 110 -0.69 -6.57 -12.76
N ARG A 111 -0.73 -7.39 -11.71
CA ARG A 111 -1.92 -7.52 -10.87
C ARG A 111 -2.22 -6.21 -10.14
N ALA A 112 -1.20 -5.59 -9.55
CA ALA A 112 -1.35 -4.29 -8.89
C ALA A 112 -1.78 -3.23 -9.90
N GLN A 113 -1.17 -3.18 -11.08
CA GLN A 113 -1.56 -2.23 -12.12
C GLN A 113 -3.03 -2.38 -12.51
N SER A 114 -3.48 -3.60 -12.74
CA SER A 114 -4.88 -3.87 -13.09
C SER A 114 -5.82 -3.46 -11.96
N PHE A 115 -5.44 -3.74 -10.72
CA PHE A 115 -6.22 -3.36 -9.55
C PHE A 115 -6.43 -1.84 -9.49
N TYR A 116 -5.36 -1.07 -9.59
CA TYR A 116 -5.46 0.39 -9.51
C TYR A 116 -6.18 0.99 -10.71
N ARG A 117 -5.96 0.44 -11.91
CA ARG A 117 -6.71 0.88 -13.09
C ARG A 117 -8.20 0.66 -12.94
N SER A 118 -8.60 -0.45 -12.32
CA SER A 118 -10.01 -0.71 -12.06
C SER A 118 -10.65 0.31 -11.11
N LEU A 119 -9.83 1.06 -10.36
CA LEU A 119 -10.26 2.11 -9.45
C LEU A 119 -10.19 3.51 -10.09
N GLY A 120 -9.83 3.60 -11.36
CA GLY A 120 -9.77 4.87 -12.08
C GLY A 120 -8.39 5.49 -12.17
N PHE A 121 -7.35 4.81 -11.71
CA PHE A 121 -5.98 5.29 -11.86
C PHE A 121 -5.52 5.15 -13.31
N GLN A 122 -4.74 6.14 -13.76
CA GLN A 122 -4.19 6.18 -15.11
C GLN A 122 -2.67 6.29 -15.04
N GLU A 123 -2.00 5.67 -16.00
CA GLU A 123 -0.55 5.76 -16.12
C GLU A 123 -0.14 7.18 -16.51
N VAL A 124 0.83 7.73 -15.78
CA VAL A 124 1.38 9.05 -16.04
C VAL A 124 2.76 8.96 -16.68
N GLU A 125 3.62 8.12 -16.08
CA GLU A 125 4.97 7.91 -16.59
C GLU A 125 5.52 6.58 -16.12
N THR A 126 6.62 6.16 -16.77
CA THR A 126 7.37 4.97 -16.37
C THR A 126 8.81 5.37 -16.07
N SER A 127 9.49 4.59 -15.26
CA SER A 127 10.91 4.77 -15.02
C SER A 127 11.63 3.43 -15.14
N ASP A 128 12.96 3.49 -15.31
CA ASP A 128 13.80 2.30 -15.36
C ASP A 128 14.20 1.78 -13.97
N GLY A 129 13.77 2.48 -12.91
CA GLY A 129 14.00 2.09 -11.53
C GLY A 129 15.30 2.58 -10.92
N ARG A 130 16.10 3.39 -11.65
CA ARG A 130 17.39 3.85 -11.13
C ARG A 130 17.30 4.66 -9.85
N GLU A 131 16.17 5.34 -9.66
CA GLU A 131 15.98 6.24 -8.53
C GLU A 131 15.15 5.63 -7.39
N ASN A 132 14.66 4.39 -7.53
CA ASN A 132 13.93 3.74 -6.44
C ASN A 132 14.83 2.77 -5.69
N ASP A 133 14.45 2.46 -4.45
CA ASP A 133 15.27 1.63 -3.55
C ASP A 133 15.54 0.23 -4.09
N TYR A 134 14.64 -0.30 -4.91
CA TYR A 134 14.73 -1.68 -5.42
C TYR A 134 15.44 -1.77 -6.76
N ASN A 135 15.73 -0.62 -7.40
CA ASN A 135 16.32 -0.56 -8.73
C ASN A 135 15.56 -1.40 -9.75
N LEU A 136 14.21 -1.39 -9.64
CA LEU A 136 13.30 -2.09 -10.54
C LEU A 136 12.44 -1.09 -11.31
N PRO A 137 12.18 -1.34 -12.61
CA PRO A 137 11.31 -0.46 -13.38
C PRO A 137 9.95 -0.29 -12.73
N ASP A 138 9.44 0.93 -12.69
CA ASP A 138 8.17 1.25 -12.07
C ASP A 138 7.25 2.06 -13.01
N VAL A 139 6.00 2.17 -12.58
CA VAL A 139 4.96 2.96 -13.26
C VAL A 139 4.36 3.90 -12.23
N THR A 140 4.25 5.17 -12.58
CA THR A 140 3.53 6.16 -11.79
C THR A 140 2.08 6.19 -12.23
N LEU A 141 1.18 5.99 -11.29
CA LEU A 141 -0.27 6.02 -11.52
C LEU A 141 -0.89 7.18 -10.75
N CYS A 142 -1.89 7.82 -11.36
CA CYS A 142 -2.61 8.93 -10.75
C CYS A 142 -4.11 8.74 -10.93
N TRP A 143 -4.84 9.04 -9.87
CA TRP A 143 -6.29 9.13 -9.88
C TRP A 143 -6.70 10.54 -9.52
N ARG A 144 -7.71 11.07 -10.20
CA ARG A 144 -8.30 12.36 -9.89
C ARG A 144 -9.80 12.23 -9.77
N GLN A 145 -10.36 12.94 -8.78
CA GLN A 145 -11.79 12.95 -8.60
C GLN A 145 -12.47 13.54 -9.84
N ALA A 146 -13.52 12.86 -10.31
CA ALA A 146 -14.29 13.36 -11.42
C ALA A 146 -15.13 14.57 -10.97
N HIS A 147 -15.03 15.66 -11.73
CA HIS A 147 -15.88 16.84 -11.53
C HIS A 147 -17.01 16.76 -12.55
N GLY A 148 -18.22 16.51 -12.05
CA GLY A 148 -19.32 16.42 -12.99
C GLY A 148 -20.66 16.53 -12.39
#